data_39b72315e96e0db6e08171d2851f8590
#
_entry.id   39b72315e96e0db6e08171d2851f8590
#
_cell.length_a   1.000
_cell.length_b   1.000
_cell.length_c   1.000
_cell.angle_alpha   90.00
_cell.angle_beta   90.00
_cell.angle_gamma   90.00
#
_symmetry.space_group_name_H-M   'P 1'
#
loop_
_entity.id
_entity.type
_entity.pdbx_description
1 polymer ?
#
loop_
_entity_poly.entity_id
_entity_poly.type
_entity_poly.pdbx_seq_one_letter_code
_entity_poly.pdbx_strand_id
1 'polypeptide(L)'
;MSITLKQVSILTGNTETEVYAKEELQKYLEMKGVTVKDGAYPITITYDKTLSRNDGFRVSATADGMTFAGGTEHAVLYSVYKFLEKFAGVRYFLPGLEKVPAGDITFEEGVLIDFAPIFESRQINWNAVTKSAEWCTKQGINNCDADMSGKFGGKWSYGGLFVHTLGILTETGKWAEANPCLCDPENLRKAIKNVRAALEANPNTDIVSVSQNDNNNYCKCEKCQAVDAEEGSPSGNMLRFVNASAADIAEDYPHVVVDTLAYNYTQAAPKITKPLPNVCVRLCSIRCCFMHPLTKCPNKSVWTKTPALVRDLVEWGKICNRIYIWDYTTNFKFYVPTYANFGALRENMRFYVENHVRGMFPQGNSQSISGEFGEVRAYLLAKLMWDPYMSEEEYYTHMDEFLEAYYGDGWKYIRKYIDKTTELAADGCMNIYENPFTAITREEYAENEVDFDEIWQKAEELADEDRKENVRRSALQWQYLKLMLHPSLEGSKKLVHDVKSRNILWLERKYEVEDATDLSLSPDHWFDYRY
;
A
#
# COMPACT_ATOMS: atom_id res chain seq x y z
N MET A 1 27.42 -27.10 -7.16
CA MET A 1 28.30 -27.22 -5.96
C MET A 1 27.68 -26.35 -4.87
N SER A 2 27.61 -26.86 -3.64
CA SER A 2 27.12 -26.10 -2.50
C SER A 2 28.17 -25.13 -1.98
N ILE A 3 27.82 -23.87 -1.78
CA ILE A 3 28.67 -22.79 -1.29
C ILE A 3 28.14 -22.33 0.06
N THR A 4 29.05 -22.29 1.07
CA THR A 4 28.76 -21.71 2.37
C THR A 4 29.63 -20.47 2.58
N LEU A 5 29.05 -19.31 2.80
CA LEU A 5 29.79 -18.08 3.03
C LEU A 5 30.47 -18.08 4.39
N LYS A 6 31.80 -17.95 4.42
CA LYS A 6 32.61 -17.84 5.64
C LYS A 6 33.48 -16.60 5.63
N GLN A 7 34.14 -16.34 4.51
CA GLN A 7 34.99 -15.16 4.29
C GLN A 7 34.74 -14.64 2.90
N VAL A 8 34.47 -13.33 2.79
CA VAL A 8 34.12 -12.68 1.51
C VAL A 8 34.90 -11.37 1.35
N SER A 9 35.09 -10.96 0.10
CA SER A 9 35.47 -9.58 -0.24
C SER A 9 34.33 -8.94 -1.03
N ILE A 10 34.01 -7.66 -0.76
CA ILE A 10 32.86 -7.00 -1.40
C ILE A 10 33.37 -5.86 -2.27
N LEU A 11 33.17 -6.00 -3.58
CA LEU A 11 33.48 -5.03 -4.61
C LEU A 11 32.18 -4.31 -5.04
N THR A 12 32.25 -3.01 -5.27
CA THR A 12 31.09 -2.21 -5.68
C THR A 12 31.51 -1.07 -6.60
N GLY A 13 30.56 -0.52 -7.36
CA GLY A 13 30.70 0.77 -8.04
C GLY A 13 30.76 1.94 -7.07
N ASN A 14 30.62 3.15 -7.61
CA ASN A 14 30.81 4.39 -6.86
C ASN A 14 29.52 5.20 -6.65
N THR A 15 28.36 4.70 -7.04
CA THR A 15 27.10 5.39 -6.74
C THR A 15 26.80 5.28 -5.24
N GLU A 16 26.10 6.25 -4.70
CA GLU A 16 25.70 6.23 -3.28
C GLU A 16 24.91 4.97 -2.93
N THR A 17 24.08 4.50 -3.85
CA THR A 17 23.26 3.30 -3.69
C THR A 17 24.09 2.01 -3.67
N GLU A 18 25.07 1.88 -4.57
CA GLU A 18 25.97 0.71 -4.60
C GLU A 18 26.83 0.67 -3.32
N VAL A 19 27.35 1.82 -2.86
CA VAL A 19 28.12 1.91 -1.61
C VAL A 19 27.24 1.51 -0.42
N TYR A 20 26.02 2.03 -0.34
CA TYR A 20 25.10 1.67 0.73
C TYR A 20 24.67 0.19 0.68
N ALA A 21 24.48 -0.37 -0.51
CA ALA A 21 24.20 -1.79 -0.67
C ALA A 21 25.33 -2.67 -0.14
N LYS A 22 26.58 -2.25 -0.35
CA LYS A 22 27.77 -2.90 0.24
C LYS A 22 27.76 -2.82 1.77
N GLU A 23 27.51 -1.64 2.33
CA GLU A 23 27.45 -1.43 3.79
C GLU A 23 26.37 -2.32 4.43
N GLU A 24 25.17 -2.35 3.85
CA GLU A 24 24.09 -3.19 4.35
C GLU A 24 24.40 -4.69 4.20
N LEU A 25 24.92 -5.13 3.05
CA LEU A 25 25.32 -6.54 2.89
C LEU A 25 26.39 -6.91 3.92
N GLN A 26 27.42 -6.11 4.08
CA GLN A 26 28.49 -6.34 5.06
C GLN A 26 27.94 -6.47 6.48
N LYS A 27 27.10 -5.51 6.90
CA LYS A 27 26.43 -5.49 8.21
C LYS A 27 25.75 -6.81 8.53
N TYR A 28 24.88 -7.30 7.63
CA TYR A 28 24.15 -8.55 7.87
C TYR A 28 25.04 -9.80 7.74
N LEU A 29 26.03 -9.82 6.86
CA LEU A 29 27.01 -10.89 6.78
C LEU A 29 27.81 -11.02 8.07
N GLU A 30 28.28 -9.91 8.64
CA GLU A 30 28.99 -9.89 9.93
C GLU A 30 28.10 -10.37 11.08
N MET A 31 26.83 -9.94 11.13
CA MET A 31 25.85 -10.45 12.11
C MET A 31 25.63 -11.98 11.99
N LYS A 32 25.85 -12.55 10.80
CA LYS A 32 25.79 -13.99 10.52
C LYS A 32 27.14 -14.71 10.73
N GLY A 33 28.16 -14.01 11.22
CA GLY A 33 29.50 -14.56 11.47
C GLY A 33 30.37 -14.72 10.22
N VAL A 34 29.99 -14.11 9.10
CA VAL A 34 30.81 -14.08 7.87
C VAL A 34 31.84 -12.95 8.00
N THR A 35 33.13 -13.27 7.77
CA THR A 35 34.21 -12.28 7.84
C THR A 35 34.39 -11.57 6.49
N VAL A 36 34.41 -10.24 6.50
CA VAL A 36 34.72 -9.45 5.29
C VAL A 36 36.21 -9.09 5.30
N LYS A 37 36.95 -9.55 4.27
CA LYS A 37 38.38 -9.26 4.11
C LYS A 37 38.83 -9.37 2.64
N ASP A 38 39.85 -8.61 2.27
CA ASP A 38 40.42 -8.63 0.93
C ASP A 38 40.96 -10.01 0.53
N GLY A 39 40.77 -10.34 -0.75
CA GLY A 39 41.27 -11.60 -1.35
C GLY A 39 40.49 -12.87 -0.98
N ALA A 40 39.37 -12.72 -0.22
CA ALA A 40 38.44 -13.81 0.04
C ALA A 40 37.44 -13.99 -1.13
N TYR A 41 36.46 -14.87 -1.00
CA TYR A 41 35.43 -15.13 -2.02
C TYR A 41 34.79 -13.82 -2.49
N PRO A 42 34.93 -13.45 -3.77
CA PRO A 42 34.53 -12.11 -4.22
C PRO A 42 33.03 -12.00 -4.41
N ILE A 43 32.45 -10.93 -3.88
CA ILE A 43 31.06 -10.51 -4.13
C ILE A 43 31.13 -9.19 -4.88
N THR A 44 30.46 -9.10 -6.03
CA THR A 44 30.35 -7.86 -6.81
C THR A 44 28.94 -7.33 -6.74
N ILE A 45 28.77 -6.06 -6.38
CA ILE A 45 27.49 -5.32 -6.41
C ILE A 45 27.56 -4.34 -7.56
N THR A 46 26.59 -4.37 -8.48
CA THR A 46 26.65 -3.58 -9.71
C THR A 46 25.29 -3.18 -10.25
N TYR A 47 25.27 -2.08 -11.01
CA TYR A 47 24.15 -1.68 -11.83
C TYR A 47 24.28 -2.30 -13.24
N ASP A 48 23.23 -3.00 -13.69
CA ASP A 48 23.17 -3.64 -15.02
C ASP A 48 21.94 -3.17 -15.80
N LYS A 49 22.19 -2.25 -16.76
CA LYS A 49 21.15 -1.67 -17.64
C LYS A 49 20.42 -2.68 -18.52
N THR A 50 20.94 -3.90 -18.64
CA THR A 50 20.30 -4.96 -19.45
C THR A 50 19.12 -5.62 -18.72
N LEU A 51 19.05 -5.47 -17.41
CA LEU A 51 17.94 -5.94 -16.60
C LEU A 51 16.71 -5.03 -16.72
N SER A 52 15.55 -5.54 -16.33
CA SER A 52 14.30 -4.79 -16.39
C SER A 52 14.37 -3.45 -15.65
N ARG A 53 13.97 -2.35 -16.31
CA ARG A 53 13.81 -1.03 -15.67
C ARG A 53 12.71 -1.01 -14.59
N ASN A 54 11.83 -2.00 -14.56
CA ASN A 54 10.85 -2.17 -13.49
C ASN A 54 11.48 -2.85 -12.27
N ASP A 55 12.55 -2.27 -11.72
CA ASP A 55 13.26 -2.75 -10.54
C ASP A 55 13.70 -4.23 -10.62
N GLY A 56 13.98 -4.71 -11.85
CA GLY A 56 14.49 -6.07 -12.06
C GLY A 56 15.90 -6.22 -11.52
N PHE A 57 16.20 -7.38 -10.93
CA PHE A 57 17.52 -7.70 -10.41
C PHE A 57 17.84 -9.18 -10.54
N ARG A 58 19.14 -9.47 -10.49
CA ARG A 58 19.66 -10.83 -10.52
C ARG A 58 20.74 -11.03 -9.45
N VAL A 59 20.66 -12.16 -8.76
CA VAL A 59 21.74 -12.65 -7.89
C VAL A 59 22.23 -13.98 -8.43
N SER A 60 23.52 -14.11 -8.68
CA SER A 60 24.13 -15.33 -9.20
C SER A 60 25.42 -15.64 -8.47
N ALA A 61 25.76 -16.93 -8.37
CA ALA A 61 26.98 -17.41 -7.70
C ALA A 61 27.65 -18.54 -8.50
N THR A 62 28.96 -18.54 -8.48
CA THR A 62 29.83 -19.59 -9.01
C THR A 62 30.87 -19.96 -7.95
N ALA A 63 31.69 -20.98 -8.20
CA ALA A 63 32.83 -21.28 -7.35
C ALA A 63 33.82 -20.12 -7.17
N ASP A 64 33.90 -19.22 -8.18
CA ASP A 64 34.86 -18.13 -8.25
C ASP A 64 34.34 -16.79 -7.73
N GLY A 65 33.03 -16.66 -7.46
CA GLY A 65 32.45 -15.42 -6.96
C GLY A 65 30.94 -15.30 -7.12
N MET A 66 30.40 -14.20 -6.58
CA MET A 66 28.97 -13.90 -6.55
C MET A 66 28.69 -12.50 -7.07
N THR A 67 27.57 -12.33 -7.77
CA THR A 67 27.16 -11.03 -8.32
C THR A 67 25.74 -10.69 -7.88
N PHE A 68 25.57 -9.45 -7.42
CA PHE A 68 24.31 -8.77 -7.16
C PHE A 68 24.15 -7.67 -8.20
N ALA A 69 23.21 -7.81 -9.12
CA ALA A 69 23.00 -6.89 -10.21
C ALA A 69 21.58 -6.32 -10.19
N GLY A 70 21.44 -5.00 -10.27
CA GLY A 70 20.15 -4.31 -10.35
C GLY A 70 19.96 -3.52 -11.64
N GLY A 71 18.77 -3.55 -12.22
CA GLY A 71 18.40 -2.79 -13.43
C GLY A 71 18.06 -1.33 -13.17
N THR A 72 17.85 -0.96 -11.91
CA THR A 72 17.71 0.40 -11.37
C THR A 72 18.56 0.55 -10.11
N GLU A 73 18.74 1.78 -9.63
CA GLU A 73 19.45 1.99 -8.35
C GLU A 73 18.72 1.31 -7.18
N HIS A 74 17.38 1.38 -7.12
CA HIS A 74 16.61 0.62 -6.12
C HIS A 74 16.86 -0.89 -6.22
N ALA A 75 16.88 -1.41 -7.43
CA ALA A 75 17.01 -2.84 -7.69
C ALA A 75 18.36 -3.41 -7.21
N VAL A 76 19.41 -2.59 -7.15
CA VAL A 76 20.69 -2.96 -6.53
C VAL A 76 20.47 -3.28 -5.05
N LEU A 77 19.77 -2.43 -4.30
CA LEU A 77 19.44 -2.66 -2.89
C LEU A 77 18.50 -3.86 -2.72
N TYR A 78 17.49 -3.98 -3.59
CA TYR A 78 16.56 -5.11 -3.53
C TYR A 78 17.28 -6.45 -3.73
N SER A 79 18.31 -6.52 -4.60
CA SER A 79 19.10 -7.73 -4.78
C SER A 79 19.74 -8.19 -3.47
N VAL A 80 20.27 -7.25 -2.68
CA VAL A 80 20.88 -7.53 -1.37
C VAL A 80 19.83 -7.97 -0.35
N TYR A 81 18.78 -7.16 -0.17
CA TYR A 81 17.77 -7.46 0.87
C TYR A 81 17.00 -8.74 0.58
N LYS A 82 16.66 -9.03 -0.69
CA LYS A 82 15.93 -10.25 -1.04
C LYS A 82 16.82 -11.51 -0.98
N PHE A 83 18.11 -11.37 -1.22
CA PHE A 83 19.07 -12.43 -0.93
C PHE A 83 19.15 -12.73 0.58
N LEU A 84 19.24 -11.69 1.41
CA LEU A 84 19.28 -11.84 2.87
C LEU A 84 17.98 -12.44 3.42
N GLU A 85 16.81 -12.03 2.91
CA GLU A 85 15.54 -12.65 3.28
C GLU A 85 15.50 -14.14 2.93
N LYS A 86 15.93 -14.50 1.71
CA LYS A 86 15.79 -15.85 1.18
C LYS A 86 16.83 -16.84 1.72
N PHE A 87 18.11 -16.43 1.81
CA PHE A 87 19.22 -17.34 2.12
C PHE A 87 19.81 -17.16 3.52
N ALA A 88 19.64 -15.97 4.13
CA ALA A 88 20.07 -15.71 5.50
C ALA A 88 18.91 -15.72 6.51
N GLY A 89 17.67 -15.81 6.05
CA GLY A 89 16.46 -15.84 6.89
C GLY A 89 16.14 -14.52 7.58
N VAL A 90 16.75 -13.42 7.13
CA VAL A 90 16.51 -12.10 7.73
C VAL A 90 15.05 -11.67 7.49
N ARG A 91 14.46 -11.00 8.46
CA ARG A 91 13.12 -10.41 8.36
C ARG A 91 13.15 -8.96 8.84
N TYR A 92 12.49 -8.09 8.10
CA TYR A 92 12.39 -6.65 8.37
C TYR A 92 10.92 -6.30 8.68
N PHE A 93 10.48 -6.50 9.91
CA PHE A 93 9.05 -6.38 10.26
C PHE A 93 8.57 -4.93 10.29
N LEU A 94 9.28 -4.07 11.04
CA LEU A 94 9.00 -2.63 11.18
C LEU A 94 10.31 -1.83 11.22
N PRO A 95 10.24 -0.52 11.07
CA PRO A 95 11.41 0.31 11.40
C PRO A 95 11.92 0.00 12.81
N GLY A 96 13.17 -0.49 12.90
CA GLY A 96 13.79 -0.89 14.17
C GLY A 96 13.39 -2.28 14.70
N LEU A 97 12.54 -3.03 14.02
CA LEU A 97 12.19 -4.41 14.40
C LEU A 97 12.58 -5.38 13.29
N GLU A 98 13.68 -6.08 13.50
CA GLU A 98 14.27 -7.04 12.56
C GLU A 98 14.58 -8.35 13.27
N LYS A 99 14.57 -9.47 12.52
CA LYS A 99 15.03 -10.78 12.98
C LYS A 99 16.19 -11.22 12.11
N VAL A 100 17.33 -11.46 12.72
CA VAL A 100 18.52 -12.05 12.06
C VAL A 100 18.79 -13.40 12.74
N PRO A 101 18.30 -14.51 12.18
CA PRO A 101 18.44 -15.82 12.83
C PRO A 101 19.89 -16.30 12.78
N ALA A 102 20.31 -17.08 13.75
CA ALA A 102 21.59 -17.77 13.72
C ALA A 102 21.67 -18.78 12.56
N GLY A 103 22.87 -19.19 12.21
CA GLY A 103 23.12 -20.22 11.19
C GLY A 103 23.87 -19.70 9.96
N ASP A 104 24.41 -20.63 9.18
CA ASP A 104 25.20 -20.34 8.00
C ASP A 104 24.35 -19.89 6.82
N ILE A 105 24.94 -19.13 5.90
CA ILE A 105 24.36 -18.79 4.61
C ILE A 105 24.91 -19.77 3.59
N THR A 106 24.05 -20.66 3.09
CA THR A 106 24.40 -21.74 2.16
C THR A 106 23.46 -21.75 0.96
N PHE A 107 24.01 -21.94 -0.24
CA PHE A 107 23.25 -22.02 -1.50
C PHE A 107 23.99 -22.85 -2.54
N GLU A 108 23.32 -23.31 -3.59
CA GLU A 108 23.94 -23.96 -4.74
C GLU A 108 24.42 -22.95 -5.78
N GLU A 109 25.47 -23.30 -6.55
CA GLU A 109 25.89 -22.48 -7.69
C GLU A 109 24.77 -22.30 -8.71
N GLY A 110 24.75 -21.15 -9.37
CA GLY A 110 23.81 -20.81 -10.43
C GLY A 110 23.17 -19.44 -10.26
N VAL A 111 22.06 -19.25 -10.94
CA VAL A 111 21.19 -18.07 -10.75
C VAL A 111 20.34 -18.33 -9.51
N LEU A 112 20.61 -17.58 -8.44
CA LEU A 112 19.94 -17.74 -7.15
C LEU A 112 18.59 -17.00 -7.12
N ILE A 113 18.56 -15.80 -7.71
CA ILE A 113 17.38 -14.96 -7.89
C ILE A 113 17.47 -14.29 -9.26
N ASP A 114 16.39 -14.34 -10.03
CA ASP A 114 16.17 -13.56 -11.24
C ASP A 114 14.72 -13.07 -11.16
N PHE A 115 14.52 -11.79 -10.87
CA PHE A 115 13.20 -11.29 -10.51
C PHE A 115 13.00 -9.85 -10.97
N ALA A 116 11.77 -9.54 -11.36
CA ALA A 116 11.31 -8.18 -11.56
C ALA A 116 9.89 -8.07 -10.97
N PRO A 117 9.61 -7.06 -10.11
CA PRO A 117 8.28 -6.87 -9.57
C PRO A 117 7.25 -6.63 -10.67
N ILE A 118 6.05 -7.17 -10.49
CA ILE A 118 4.93 -6.95 -11.43
C ILE A 118 4.45 -5.51 -11.33
N PHE A 119 4.36 -4.98 -10.11
CA PHE A 119 3.97 -3.59 -9.89
C PHE A 119 5.16 -2.65 -10.07
N GLU A 120 5.04 -1.71 -11.00
CA GLU A 120 6.01 -0.63 -11.21
C GLU A 120 5.91 0.48 -10.15
N SER A 121 4.70 0.70 -9.60
CA SER A 121 4.46 1.60 -8.47
C SER A 121 3.92 0.81 -7.28
N ARG A 122 4.67 0.83 -6.18
CA ARG A 122 4.36 0.13 -4.92
C ARG A 122 4.38 1.16 -3.80
N GLN A 123 3.22 1.80 -3.58
CA GLN A 123 3.09 2.86 -2.60
C GLN A 123 2.54 2.31 -1.28
N ILE A 124 3.09 2.76 -0.15
CA ILE A 124 2.57 2.47 1.18
C ILE A 124 2.10 3.75 1.86
N ASN A 125 0.96 3.69 2.56
CA ASN A 125 0.35 4.86 3.22
C ASN A 125 -0.16 4.50 4.63
N TRP A 126 0.72 3.88 5.42
CA TRP A 126 0.49 3.58 6.83
C TRP A 126 1.51 4.33 7.69
N ASN A 127 1.04 5.09 8.69
CA ASN A 127 1.89 5.92 9.57
C ASN A 127 3.07 5.15 10.17
N ALA A 128 2.85 3.90 10.53
CA ALA A 128 3.86 3.03 11.12
C ALA A 128 5.14 2.88 10.28
N VAL A 129 5.04 3.04 8.95
CA VAL A 129 6.13 2.71 8.02
C VAL A 129 6.40 3.77 6.95
N THR A 130 5.40 4.57 6.54
CA THR A 130 5.50 5.45 5.35
C THR A 130 6.59 6.52 5.45
N LYS A 131 7.05 6.84 6.66
CA LYS A 131 8.12 7.82 6.93
C LYS A 131 9.52 7.20 7.04
N SER A 132 9.67 5.88 6.83
CA SER A 132 10.94 5.17 6.88
C SER A 132 11.41 4.75 5.50
N ALA A 133 12.31 5.53 4.89
CA ALA A 133 12.93 5.18 3.60
C ALA A 133 13.67 3.83 3.68
N GLU A 134 14.36 3.56 4.78
CA GLU A 134 15.09 2.32 5.02
C GLU A 134 14.14 1.11 5.00
N TRP A 135 13.06 1.14 5.77
CA TRP A 135 12.10 0.04 5.81
C TRP A 135 11.42 -0.14 4.45
N CYS A 136 11.00 0.96 3.81
CA CYS A 136 10.38 0.92 2.49
C CYS A 136 11.29 0.23 1.48
N THR A 137 12.58 0.60 1.44
CA THR A 137 13.56 -0.01 0.55
C THR A 137 13.76 -1.50 0.85
N LYS A 138 13.90 -1.90 2.13
CA LYS A 138 14.02 -3.30 2.55
C LYS A 138 12.83 -4.15 2.10
N GLN A 139 11.63 -3.59 2.10
CA GLN A 139 10.41 -4.25 1.67
C GLN A 139 10.18 -4.23 0.14
N GLY A 140 10.96 -3.45 -0.60
CA GLY A 140 10.76 -3.28 -2.04
C GLY A 140 9.67 -2.27 -2.39
N ILE A 141 9.29 -1.40 -1.46
CA ILE A 141 8.41 -0.25 -1.68
C ILE A 141 9.21 0.86 -2.36
N ASN A 142 8.68 1.42 -3.44
CA ASN A 142 9.34 2.49 -4.19
C ASN A 142 8.58 3.82 -4.18
N ASN A 143 7.53 3.95 -3.35
CA ASN A 143 6.82 5.20 -3.12
C ASN A 143 6.26 5.27 -1.69
N CYS A 144 6.63 6.30 -0.94
CA CYS A 144 6.20 6.57 0.42
C CYS A 144 6.39 8.06 0.74
N ASP A 145 6.04 8.48 1.98
CA ASP A 145 6.19 9.88 2.41
C ASP A 145 7.65 10.26 2.74
N ALA A 146 8.52 9.26 2.96
CA ALA A 146 9.92 9.50 3.23
C ALA A 146 10.65 10.03 1.98
N ASP A 147 11.75 10.74 2.21
CA ASP A 147 12.73 11.02 1.16
C ASP A 147 13.54 9.75 0.87
N MET A 148 13.40 9.25 -0.33
CA MET A 148 14.11 8.06 -0.83
C MET A 148 15.27 8.43 -1.78
N SER A 149 15.70 9.67 -1.81
CA SER A 149 16.83 10.13 -2.63
C SER A 149 18.20 9.59 -2.14
N GLY A 150 19.25 9.87 -2.89
CA GLY A 150 20.62 9.50 -2.56
C GLY A 150 20.79 7.99 -2.40
N LYS A 151 21.29 7.54 -1.26
CA LYS A 151 21.63 6.13 -1.00
C LYS A 151 20.47 5.14 -1.16
N PHE A 152 19.21 5.59 -1.16
CA PHE A 152 18.04 4.75 -1.36
C PHE A 152 17.62 4.58 -2.83
N GLY A 153 18.23 5.30 -3.76
CA GLY A 153 18.04 5.12 -5.20
C GLY A 153 16.87 5.88 -5.82
N GLY A 154 16.22 6.79 -5.07
CA GLY A 154 15.09 7.59 -5.53
C GLY A 154 13.72 6.98 -5.20
N LYS A 155 12.65 7.46 -5.83
CA LYS A 155 11.30 6.92 -5.72
C LYS A 155 10.53 7.07 -7.02
N TRP A 156 9.43 6.33 -7.19
CA TRP A 156 8.45 6.55 -8.25
C TRP A 156 7.82 7.93 -8.09
N SER A 157 8.24 8.87 -8.91
CA SER A 157 8.10 10.30 -8.67
C SER A 157 6.96 10.92 -9.47
N TYR A 158 6.08 11.69 -8.79
CA TYR A 158 5.04 12.51 -9.41
C TYR A 158 5.57 13.89 -9.78
N GLY A 159 5.30 14.30 -11.04
CA GLY A 159 5.46 15.68 -11.48
C GLY A 159 4.23 16.51 -11.11
N GLY A 160 4.34 17.33 -10.09
CA GLY A 160 3.24 18.15 -9.59
C GLY A 160 2.33 17.41 -8.61
N LEU A 161 1.01 17.58 -8.76
CA LEU A 161 0.03 16.99 -7.83
C LEU A 161 -0.23 15.52 -8.12
N PHE A 162 -0.54 14.77 -7.07
CA PHE A 162 -0.83 13.34 -7.13
C PHE A 162 -2.11 13.02 -7.90
N VAL A 163 -3.23 13.72 -7.62
CA VAL A 163 -4.55 13.52 -8.23
C VAL A 163 -5.40 14.79 -8.16
N HIS A 164 -6.61 14.76 -8.73
CA HIS A 164 -7.58 15.86 -8.72
C HIS A 164 -7.02 17.16 -9.33
N THR A 165 -6.43 17.04 -10.49
CA THR A 165 -5.58 18.07 -11.09
C THR A 165 -6.27 18.93 -12.12
N LEU A 166 -7.41 18.49 -12.71
CA LEU A 166 -8.04 19.17 -13.86
C LEU A 166 -8.34 20.65 -13.62
N GLY A 167 -8.89 20.99 -12.47
CA GLY A 167 -9.20 22.40 -12.16
C GLY A 167 -7.96 23.29 -12.17
N ILE A 168 -6.85 22.79 -11.65
CA ILE A 168 -5.56 23.51 -11.62
C ILE A 168 -4.91 23.53 -13.01
N LEU A 169 -4.88 22.39 -13.70
CA LEU A 169 -4.27 22.28 -15.02
C LEU A 169 -4.98 23.15 -16.07
N THR A 170 -6.30 23.30 -15.97
CA THR A 170 -7.10 24.15 -16.86
C THR A 170 -7.27 25.57 -16.36
N GLU A 171 -6.74 25.90 -15.17
CA GLU A 171 -6.87 27.23 -14.53
C GLU A 171 -8.35 27.63 -14.26
N THR A 172 -9.22 26.63 -14.04
CA THR A 172 -10.66 26.85 -13.79
C THR A 172 -11.05 26.76 -12.32
N GLY A 173 -10.12 26.33 -11.44
CA GLY A 173 -10.38 26.26 -10.00
C GLY A 173 -9.53 25.24 -9.28
N LYS A 174 -9.97 24.85 -8.07
CA LYS A 174 -9.30 23.88 -7.20
C LYS A 174 -9.98 22.51 -7.29
N TRP A 175 -9.38 21.50 -6.66
CA TRP A 175 -9.83 20.11 -6.64
C TRP A 175 -11.29 19.88 -6.17
N ALA A 176 -11.84 20.77 -5.36
CA ALA A 176 -13.22 20.69 -4.84
C ALA A 176 -14.25 21.37 -5.74
N GLU A 177 -13.81 22.19 -6.72
CA GLU A 177 -14.70 22.94 -7.61
C GLU A 177 -15.19 22.07 -8.78
N ALA A 178 -16.15 22.58 -9.56
CA ALA A 178 -16.71 21.86 -10.70
C ALA A 178 -15.61 21.42 -11.69
N ASN A 179 -15.81 20.24 -12.29
CA ASN A 179 -14.92 19.77 -13.34
C ASN A 179 -15.06 20.62 -14.60
N PRO A 180 -13.95 20.99 -15.25
CA PRO A 180 -13.97 21.82 -16.47
C PRO A 180 -14.61 21.11 -17.65
N CYS A 181 -15.00 21.88 -18.68
CA CYS A 181 -15.47 21.33 -19.93
C CYS A 181 -14.30 20.65 -20.70
N LEU A 182 -14.38 19.33 -20.91
CA LEU A 182 -13.37 18.55 -21.61
C LEU A 182 -13.43 18.72 -23.14
N CYS A 183 -14.54 19.22 -23.67
CA CYS A 183 -14.71 19.54 -25.10
C CYS A 183 -14.30 20.98 -25.45
N ASP A 184 -13.80 21.75 -24.47
CA ASP A 184 -13.26 23.08 -24.71
C ASP A 184 -11.77 22.97 -25.08
N PRO A 185 -11.38 23.36 -26.32
CA PRO A 185 -9.98 23.28 -26.74
C PRO A 185 -9.04 24.19 -25.95
N GLU A 186 -9.55 25.27 -25.35
CA GLU A 186 -8.74 26.15 -24.51
C GLU A 186 -8.36 25.45 -23.19
N ASN A 187 -9.27 24.68 -22.59
CA ASN A 187 -8.96 23.87 -21.41
C ASN A 187 -7.88 22.81 -21.72
N LEU A 188 -7.96 22.16 -22.89
CA LEU A 188 -6.92 21.21 -23.31
C LEU A 188 -5.57 21.91 -23.50
N ARG A 189 -5.54 23.06 -24.19
CA ARG A 189 -4.31 23.84 -24.39
C ARG A 189 -3.65 24.23 -23.06
N LYS A 190 -4.42 24.68 -22.10
CA LYS A 190 -3.93 25.02 -20.76
C LYS A 190 -3.42 23.81 -20.01
N ALA A 191 -4.14 22.70 -20.05
CA ALA A 191 -3.73 21.46 -19.40
C ALA A 191 -2.38 20.97 -19.94
N ILE A 192 -2.19 20.92 -21.27
CA ILE A 192 -0.93 20.54 -21.90
C ILE A 192 0.21 21.47 -21.45
N LYS A 193 -0.01 22.80 -21.52
CA LYS A 193 0.99 23.79 -21.08
C LYS A 193 1.42 23.55 -19.63
N ASN A 194 0.47 23.31 -18.73
CA ASN A 194 0.75 23.14 -17.30
C ASN A 194 1.35 21.76 -16.97
N VAL A 195 1.01 20.72 -17.73
CA VAL A 195 1.70 19.41 -17.67
C VAL A 195 3.17 19.57 -18.05
N ARG A 196 3.47 20.23 -19.20
CA ARG A 196 4.86 20.48 -19.61
C ARG A 196 5.63 21.29 -18.57
N ALA A 197 5.04 22.34 -18.02
CA ALA A 197 5.67 23.13 -16.95
C ALA A 197 5.99 22.30 -15.69
N ALA A 198 5.12 21.35 -15.31
CA ALA A 198 5.37 20.44 -14.21
C ALA A 198 6.55 19.49 -14.49
N LEU A 199 6.68 19.00 -15.73
CA LEU A 199 7.77 18.12 -16.15
C LEU A 199 9.11 18.89 -16.25
N GLU A 200 9.09 20.11 -16.78
CA GLU A 200 10.28 20.99 -16.82
C GLU A 200 10.80 21.33 -15.42
N ALA A 201 9.88 21.55 -14.46
CA ALA A 201 10.23 21.83 -13.07
C ALA A 201 10.78 20.60 -12.32
N ASN A 202 10.46 19.38 -12.79
CA ASN A 202 10.81 18.12 -12.14
C ASN A 202 11.34 17.11 -13.17
N PRO A 203 12.61 17.20 -13.59
CA PRO A 203 13.15 16.37 -14.69
C PRO A 203 13.16 14.86 -14.41
N ASN A 204 13.10 14.46 -13.13
CA ASN A 204 13.10 13.05 -12.72
C ASN A 204 11.67 12.52 -12.50
N THR A 205 10.67 13.10 -13.15
CA THR A 205 9.28 12.67 -13.05
C THR A 205 9.06 11.34 -13.79
N ASP A 206 8.45 10.37 -13.11
CA ASP A 206 7.99 9.11 -13.71
C ASP A 206 6.53 9.19 -14.16
N ILE A 207 5.72 9.96 -13.43
CA ILE A 207 4.27 10.03 -13.63
C ILE A 207 3.72 11.44 -13.39
N VAL A 208 2.76 11.85 -14.21
CA VAL A 208 2.02 13.10 -14.06
C VAL A 208 0.52 12.81 -14.13
N SER A 209 -0.27 13.46 -13.26
CA SER A 209 -1.71 13.22 -13.22
C SER A 209 -2.49 14.25 -14.02
N VAL A 210 -3.40 13.76 -14.88
CA VAL A 210 -4.45 14.53 -15.56
C VAL A 210 -5.78 13.92 -15.18
N SER A 211 -6.31 14.31 -14.03
CA SER A 211 -7.42 13.63 -13.38
C SER A 211 -8.50 14.57 -12.87
N GLN A 212 -9.74 14.08 -12.88
CA GLN A 212 -10.94 14.82 -12.45
C GLN A 212 -10.83 15.35 -11.02
N ASN A 213 -11.54 16.46 -10.74
CA ASN A 213 -11.74 17.00 -9.40
C ASN A 213 -12.57 16.03 -8.53
N ASP A 214 -12.46 16.12 -7.19
CA ASP A 214 -13.09 15.20 -6.25
C ASP A 214 -14.59 15.46 -6.05
N ASN A 215 -15.34 15.41 -7.13
CA ASN A 215 -16.79 15.55 -7.11
C ASN A 215 -17.45 14.99 -8.37
N ASN A 216 -18.81 14.96 -8.38
CA ASN A 216 -19.62 14.52 -9.52
C ASN A 216 -20.17 15.69 -10.36
N ASN A 217 -19.72 16.92 -10.11
CA ASN A 217 -20.13 18.09 -10.87
C ASN A 217 -19.26 18.28 -12.10
N TYR A 218 -19.57 17.56 -13.19
CA TYR A 218 -18.86 17.63 -14.47
C TYR A 218 -19.69 18.30 -15.54
N CYS A 219 -19.04 18.79 -16.60
CA CYS A 219 -19.68 19.54 -17.69
C CYS A 219 -20.71 18.67 -18.43
N LYS A 220 -21.92 19.21 -18.56
CA LYS A 220 -23.06 18.60 -19.27
C LYS A 220 -23.51 19.45 -20.47
N CYS A 221 -22.61 20.20 -21.09
CA CYS A 221 -22.92 20.89 -22.35
C CYS A 221 -23.22 19.88 -23.45
N GLU A 222 -23.90 20.32 -24.51
CA GLU A 222 -24.33 19.49 -25.62
C GLU A 222 -23.18 18.65 -26.23
N LYS A 223 -21.99 19.25 -26.39
CA LYS A 223 -20.80 18.55 -26.90
C LYS A 223 -20.32 17.45 -25.98
N CYS A 224 -20.22 17.71 -24.65
CA CYS A 224 -19.81 16.69 -23.70
C CYS A 224 -20.81 15.54 -23.61
N GLN A 225 -22.12 15.85 -23.58
CA GLN A 225 -23.17 14.83 -23.57
C GLN A 225 -23.17 13.97 -24.83
N ALA A 226 -22.90 14.54 -26.00
CA ALA A 226 -22.78 13.78 -27.26
C ALA A 226 -21.62 12.78 -27.21
N VAL A 227 -20.46 13.21 -26.70
CA VAL A 227 -19.30 12.30 -26.52
C VAL A 227 -19.60 11.23 -25.47
N ASP A 228 -20.18 11.60 -24.35
CA ASP A 228 -20.52 10.64 -23.28
C ASP A 228 -21.52 9.57 -23.78
N ALA A 229 -22.49 9.95 -24.61
CA ALA A 229 -23.44 9.04 -25.23
C ALA A 229 -22.79 8.09 -26.25
N GLU A 230 -21.88 8.61 -27.10
CA GLU A 230 -21.12 7.82 -28.06
C GLU A 230 -20.23 6.79 -27.36
N GLU A 231 -19.50 7.20 -26.32
CA GLU A 231 -18.60 6.36 -25.54
C GLU A 231 -19.32 5.43 -24.55
N GLY A 232 -20.57 5.72 -24.25
CA GLY A 232 -21.39 4.98 -23.27
C GLY A 232 -20.99 5.22 -21.81
N SER A 233 -20.03 6.10 -21.57
CA SER A 233 -19.54 6.52 -20.26
C SER A 233 -18.81 7.86 -20.35
N PRO A 234 -18.93 8.76 -19.36
CA PRO A 234 -18.11 9.97 -19.28
C PRO A 234 -16.60 9.73 -19.22
N SER A 235 -16.18 8.53 -18.88
CA SER A 235 -14.76 8.13 -18.94
C SER A 235 -14.17 8.24 -20.33
N GLY A 236 -14.97 8.05 -21.40
CA GLY A 236 -14.51 8.21 -22.78
C GLY A 236 -14.13 9.64 -23.10
N ASN A 237 -14.93 10.61 -22.67
CA ASN A 237 -14.61 12.02 -22.82
C ASN A 237 -13.35 12.40 -22.04
N MET A 238 -13.23 11.93 -20.80
CA MET A 238 -12.02 12.07 -19.98
C MET A 238 -10.80 11.48 -20.71
N LEU A 239 -10.92 10.27 -21.22
CA LEU A 239 -9.81 9.57 -21.86
C LEU A 239 -9.37 10.22 -23.16
N ARG A 240 -10.29 10.79 -23.96
CA ARG A 240 -9.93 11.61 -25.14
C ARG A 240 -9.06 12.81 -24.74
N PHE A 241 -9.42 13.51 -23.68
CA PHE A 241 -8.67 14.65 -23.15
C PHE A 241 -7.28 14.23 -22.62
N VAL A 242 -7.23 13.16 -21.85
CA VAL A 242 -5.98 12.60 -21.31
C VAL A 242 -5.07 12.10 -22.42
N ASN A 243 -5.59 11.37 -23.40
CA ASN A 243 -4.83 10.88 -24.55
C ASN A 243 -4.21 12.05 -25.35
N ALA A 244 -4.95 13.15 -25.55
CA ALA A 244 -4.41 14.32 -26.22
C ALA A 244 -3.24 14.96 -25.45
N SER A 245 -3.35 15.03 -24.12
CA SER A 245 -2.25 15.50 -23.27
C SER A 245 -1.05 14.54 -23.27
N ALA A 246 -1.31 13.23 -23.24
CA ALA A 246 -0.28 12.20 -23.26
C ALA A 246 0.45 12.12 -24.61
N ALA A 247 -0.26 12.32 -25.72
CA ALA A 247 0.33 12.35 -27.06
C ALA A 247 1.27 13.53 -27.26
N ASP A 248 0.92 14.70 -26.70
CA ASP A 248 1.74 15.92 -26.80
C ASP A 248 3.12 15.77 -26.15
N ILE A 249 3.21 15.06 -25.03
CA ILE A 249 4.48 14.90 -24.29
C ILE A 249 5.27 13.65 -24.69
N ALA A 250 4.69 12.74 -25.48
CA ALA A 250 5.24 11.39 -25.70
C ALA A 250 6.63 11.39 -26.35
N GLU A 251 6.92 12.34 -27.24
CA GLU A 251 8.21 12.44 -27.94
C GLU A 251 9.31 13.00 -27.02
N ASP A 252 8.99 14.07 -26.28
CA ASP A 252 9.96 14.76 -25.42
C ASP A 252 10.19 14.02 -24.08
N TYR A 253 9.18 13.30 -23.59
CA TYR A 253 9.20 12.59 -22.30
C TYR A 253 8.73 11.14 -22.44
N PRO A 254 9.43 10.29 -23.23
CA PRO A 254 8.96 8.93 -23.59
C PRO A 254 8.86 7.96 -22.41
N HIS A 255 9.46 8.28 -21.26
CA HIS A 255 9.41 7.49 -20.03
C HIS A 255 8.26 7.88 -19.10
N VAL A 256 7.67 9.07 -19.31
CA VAL A 256 6.66 9.60 -18.41
C VAL A 256 5.31 8.96 -18.66
N VAL A 257 4.67 8.54 -17.56
CA VAL A 257 3.30 8.02 -17.55
C VAL A 257 2.32 9.16 -17.25
N VAL A 258 1.22 9.24 -18.00
CA VAL A 258 0.11 10.16 -17.69
C VAL A 258 -0.99 9.36 -17.04
N ASP A 259 -1.26 9.61 -15.74
CA ASP A 259 -2.33 8.92 -15.05
C ASP A 259 -3.65 9.72 -15.06
N THR A 260 -4.76 8.98 -15.01
CA THR A 260 -6.09 9.53 -14.81
C THR A 260 -6.91 8.63 -13.91
N LEU A 261 -7.99 9.18 -13.31
CA LEU A 261 -8.85 8.42 -12.42
C LEU A 261 -10.02 7.76 -13.16
N ALA A 262 -10.27 6.49 -12.87
CA ALA A 262 -11.56 5.83 -13.07
C ALA A 262 -12.29 5.83 -11.73
N TYR A 263 -13.06 6.88 -11.46
CA TYR A 263 -13.62 7.18 -10.15
C TYR A 263 -14.96 7.90 -10.27
N ASN A 264 -15.94 7.50 -9.47
CA ASN A 264 -17.27 8.08 -9.51
C ASN A 264 -17.90 8.03 -10.92
N TYR A 265 -18.12 9.18 -11.57
CA TYR A 265 -18.77 9.27 -12.88
C TYR A 265 -17.90 8.72 -14.04
N THR A 266 -16.58 8.56 -13.86
CA THR A 266 -15.67 7.99 -14.86
C THR A 266 -15.26 6.54 -14.56
N GLN A 267 -15.89 5.87 -13.59
CA GLN A 267 -15.47 4.52 -13.14
C GLN A 267 -15.60 3.47 -14.24
N ALA A 268 -16.69 3.46 -14.98
CA ALA A 268 -16.94 2.48 -16.04
C ALA A 268 -16.05 2.72 -17.26
N ALA A 269 -15.52 1.66 -17.86
CA ALA A 269 -14.71 1.75 -19.07
C ALA A 269 -15.53 2.29 -20.28
N PRO A 270 -14.94 3.08 -21.18
CA PRO A 270 -15.59 3.56 -22.39
C PRO A 270 -15.67 2.46 -23.46
N LYS A 271 -16.58 2.63 -24.42
CA LYS A 271 -16.80 1.65 -25.49
C LYS A 271 -15.80 1.75 -26.64
N ILE A 272 -15.31 2.95 -26.95
CA ILE A 272 -14.58 3.27 -28.18
C ILE A 272 -13.14 3.66 -27.89
N THR A 273 -12.94 4.69 -27.08
CA THR A 273 -11.60 5.26 -26.84
C THR A 273 -10.78 4.33 -25.94
N LYS A 274 -9.54 4.04 -26.37
CA LYS A 274 -8.57 3.27 -25.61
C LYS A 274 -7.45 4.16 -25.08
N PRO A 275 -6.86 3.85 -23.91
CA PRO A 275 -5.68 4.55 -23.40
C PRO A 275 -4.50 4.41 -24.38
N LEU A 276 -3.71 5.48 -24.54
CA LEU A 276 -2.42 5.41 -25.22
C LEU A 276 -1.41 4.59 -24.39
N PRO A 277 -0.31 4.10 -24.99
CA PRO A 277 0.70 3.28 -24.28
C PRO A 277 1.32 3.94 -23.05
N ASN A 278 1.41 5.28 -23.03
CA ASN A 278 1.91 6.07 -21.91
C ASN A 278 0.80 6.57 -20.97
N VAL A 279 -0.44 6.10 -21.12
CA VAL A 279 -1.56 6.45 -20.22
C VAL A 279 -1.80 5.32 -19.24
N CYS A 280 -1.95 5.70 -17.97
CA CYS A 280 -2.35 4.85 -16.85
C CYS A 280 -3.77 5.21 -16.38
N VAL A 281 -4.61 4.21 -16.16
CA VAL A 281 -5.94 4.39 -15.56
C VAL A 281 -5.91 3.91 -14.13
N ARG A 282 -6.15 4.82 -13.18
CA ARG A 282 -6.21 4.52 -11.74
C ARG A 282 -7.66 4.30 -11.31
N LEU A 283 -8.01 3.04 -11.06
CA LEU A 283 -9.34 2.65 -10.58
C LEU A 283 -9.39 2.71 -9.05
N CYS A 284 -10.45 3.34 -8.49
CA CYS A 284 -10.64 3.53 -7.06
C CYS A 284 -11.68 2.55 -6.52
N SER A 285 -11.31 1.73 -5.52
CA SER A 285 -12.20 0.72 -4.91
C SER A 285 -13.10 1.27 -3.78
N ILE A 286 -13.20 2.61 -3.63
CA ILE A 286 -13.81 3.30 -2.48
C ILE A 286 -15.21 2.81 -2.07
N ARG A 287 -15.99 2.26 -3.01
CA ARG A 287 -17.35 1.78 -2.77
C ARG A 287 -17.45 0.26 -2.63
N CYS A 288 -16.32 -0.42 -2.42
CA CYS A 288 -16.32 -1.86 -2.23
C CYS A 288 -16.59 -2.26 -0.78
N CYS A 289 -16.96 -3.51 -0.63
CA CYS A 289 -16.78 -4.23 0.62
C CYS A 289 -15.32 -4.64 0.73
N PHE A 290 -14.74 -4.52 1.91
CA PHE A 290 -13.35 -4.88 2.16
C PHE A 290 -13.20 -6.11 3.07
N MET A 291 -14.31 -6.67 3.56
CA MET A 291 -14.29 -7.86 4.43
C MET A 291 -14.06 -9.16 3.65
N HIS A 292 -14.33 -9.17 2.35
CA HIS A 292 -14.22 -10.33 1.48
C HIS A 292 -13.30 -10.07 0.29
N PRO A 293 -12.73 -11.13 -0.31
CA PRO A 293 -12.20 -11.03 -1.67
C PRO A 293 -13.25 -10.45 -2.61
N LEU A 294 -12.85 -9.50 -3.46
CA LEU A 294 -13.76 -8.75 -4.35
C LEU A 294 -14.67 -9.66 -5.19
N THR A 295 -14.11 -10.76 -5.69
CA THR A 295 -14.83 -11.74 -6.53
C THR A 295 -15.79 -12.65 -5.75
N LYS A 296 -15.67 -12.69 -4.41
CA LYS A 296 -16.48 -13.57 -3.53
C LYS A 296 -17.44 -12.79 -2.64
N CYS A 297 -17.45 -11.46 -2.73
CA CYS A 297 -18.28 -10.61 -1.88
C CYS A 297 -19.77 -10.88 -2.09
N PRO A 298 -20.54 -11.20 -1.03
CA PRO A 298 -21.99 -11.43 -1.12
C PRO A 298 -22.80 -10.16 -1.40
N ASN A 299 -22.17 -8.97 -1.36
CA ASN A 299 -22.74 -7.64 -1.64
C ASN A 299 -24.03 -7.35 -0.85
N LYS A 300 -24.05 -7.70 0.43
CA LYS A 300 -25.21 -7.54 1.31
C LYS A 300 -25.44 -6.10 1.79
N SER A 301 -24.41 -5.23 1.80
CA SER A 301 -24.56 -3.82 2.17
C SER A 301 -25.13 -3.01 1.01
N VAL A 302 -26.09 -2.11 1.31
CA VAL A 302 -26.66 -1.17 0.33
C VAL A 302 -25.65 -0.09 -0.12
N TRP A 303 -24.60 0.11 0.65
CA TRP A 303 -23.56 1.11 0.39
C TRP A 303 -22.40 0.56 -0.46
N THR A 304 -22.24 -0.76 -0.55
CA THR A 304 -21.19 -1.39 -1.34
C THR A 304 -21.57 -1.58 -2.80
N LYS A 305 -20.62 -1.45 -3.69
CA LYS A 305 -20.76 -1.62 -5.15
C LYS A 305 -19.68 -2.57 -5.71
N THR A 306 -19.29 -3.56 -4.92
CA THR A 306 -18.22 -4.50 -5.27
C THR A 306 -18.40 -5.17 -6.63
N PRO A 307 -19.59 -5.72 -7.00
CA PRO A 307 -19.77 -6.32 -8.32
C PRO A 307 -19.60 -5.34 -9.48
N ALA A 308 -19.93 -4.06 -9.27
CA ALA A 308 -19.70 -3.04 -10.28
C ALA A 308 -18.21 -2.78 -10.51
N LEU A 309 -17.42 -2.66 -9.43
CA LEU A 309 -15.97 -2.50 -9.54
C LEU A 309 -15.31 -3.71 -10.21
N VAL A 310 -15.68 -4.93 -9.82
CA VAL A 310 -15.16 -6.17 -10.42
C VAL A 310 -15.38 -6.17 -11.93
N ARG A 311 -16.61 -5.88 -12.38
CA ARG A 311 -16.93 -5.75 -13.79
C ARG A 311 -16.10 -4.66 -14.46
N ASP A 312 -16.06 -3.46 -13.87
CA ASP A 312 -15.41 -2.31 -14.46
C ASP A 312 -13.88 -2.53 -14.57
N LEU A 313 -13.24 -3.18 -13.59
CA LEU A 313 -11.83 -3.57 -13.67
C LEU A 313 -11.57 -4.55 -14.82
N VAL A 314 -12.42 -5.57 -14.96
CA VAL A 314 -12.31 -6.53 -16.07
C VAL A 314 -12.49 -5.83 -17.43
N GLU A 315 -13.45 -4.91 -17.55
CA GLU A 315 -13.66 -4.15 -18.82
C GLU A 315 -12.48 -3.19 -19.10
N TRP A 316 -11.95 -2.51 -18.10
CA TRP A 316 -10.72 -1.71 -18.26
C TRP A 316 -9.52 -2.58 -18.66
N GLY A 317 -9.38 -3.78 -18.09
CA GLY A 317 -8.31 -4.73 -18.43
C GLY A 317 -8.31 -5.18 -19.89
N LYS A 318 -9.47 -5.15 -20.57
CA LYS A 318 -9.58 -5.48 -22.00
C LYS A 318 -9.00 -4.39 -22.92
N ILE A 319 -8.89 -3.15 -22.45
CA ILE A 319 -8.51 -1.98 -23.27
C ILE A 319 -7.28 -1.24 -22.74
N CYS A 320 -6.82 -1.54 -21.53
CA CYS A 320 -5.70 -0.89 -20.85
C CYS A 320 -4.73 -1.91 -20.27
N ASN A 321 -3.44 -1.83 -20.62
CA ASN A 321 -2.39 -2.72 -20.09
C ASN A 321 -1.61 -2.11 -18.91
N ARG A 322 -1.99 -0.90 -18.48
CA ARG A 322 -1.38 -0.19 -17.35
C ARG A 322 -2.49 0.39 -16.48
N ILE A 323 -2.99 -0.42 -15.57
CA ILE A 323 -4.00 -0.03 -14.59
C ILE A 323 -3.32 0.12 -13.23
N TYR A 324 -3.65 1.17 -12.50
CA TYR A 324 -3.31 1.32 -11.09
C TYR A 324 -4.56 1.16 -10.24
N ILE A 325 -4.40 0.70 -9.02
CA ILE A 325 -5.48 0.64 -8.04
C ILE A 325 -5.21 1.61 -6.89
N TRP A 326 -6.20 2.43 -6.62
CA TRP A 326 -6.33 3.10 -5.33
C TRP A 326 -7.23 2.24 -4.47
N ASP A 327 -6.62 1.45 -3.61
CA ASP A 327 -7.32 0.57 -2.67
C ASP A 327 -7.42 1.20 -1.28
N TYR A 328 -8.27 0.64 -0.43
CA TYR A 328 -8.52 1.17 0.91
C TYR A 328 -8.42 0.02 1.91
N THR A 329 -7.59 0.17 2.93
CA THR A 329 -7.21 -0.93 3.81
C THR A 329 -7.55 -0.72 5.28
N THR A 330 -8.24 0.37 5.62
CA THR A 330 -8.75 0.69 6.95
C THR A 330 -10.13 1.34 6.86
N ASN A 331 -10.83 1.44 7.99
CA ASN A 331 -12.05 2.24 8.10
C ASN A 331 -11.70 3.71 8.39
N PHE A 332 -12.01 4.63 7.48
CA PHE A 332 -11.66 6.05 7.61
C PHE A 332 -12.57 6.83 8.56
N LYS A 333 -13.68 6.25 8.97
CA LYS A 333 -14.55 6.81 10.00
C LYS A 333 -14.23 6.28 11.41
N PHE A 334 -13.50 5.14 11.49
CA PHE A 334 -13.17 4.48 12.73
C PHE A 334 -11.77 3.87 12.65
N TYR A 335 -10.74 4.63 13.03
CA TYR A 335 -9.35 4.19 12.95
C TYR A 335 -8.91 3.23 14.07
N VAL A 336 -9.71 3.08 15.12
CA VAL A 336 -9.32 2.29 16.29
C VAL A 336 -10.01 0.92 16.35
N PRO A 337 -11.35 0.81 16.14
CA PRO A 337 -12.02 -0.49 16.22
C PRO A 337 -11.58 -1.45 15.13
N THR A 338 -11.78 -2.73 15.37
CA THR A 338 -11.42 -3.83 14.46
C THR A 338 -11.96 -3.64 13.04
N TYR A 339 -11.08 -3.83 12.06
CA TYR A 339 -11.40 -3.87 10.63
C TYR A 339 -10.92 -5.19 10.02
N ALA A 340 -11.80 -6.19 9.98
CA ALA A 340 -11.49 -7.60 9.76
C ALA A 340 -11.24 -7.96 8.28
N ASN A 341 -10.26 -7.32 7.61
CA ASN A 341 -10.02 -7.47 6.17
C ASN A 341 -8.82 -8.35 5.79
N PHE A 342 -8.15 -8.99 6.74
CA PHE A 342 -6.94 -9.79 6.46
C PHE A 342 -7.19 -10.94 5.49
N GLY A 343 -8.35 -11.59 5.56
CA GLY A 343 -8.74 -12.67 4.66
C GLY A 343 -8.96 -12.25 3.20
N ALA A 344 -9.14 -10.95 2.94
CA ALA A 344 -9.39 -10.43 1.59
C ALA A 344 -8.11 -9.99 0.84
N LEU A 345 -7.07 -9.54 1.56
CA LEU A 345 -5.93 -8.82 0.98
C LEU A 345 -5.20 -9.63 -0.09
N ARG A 346 -4.88 -10.90 0.18
CA ARG A 346 -4.12 -11.75 -0.73
C ARG A 346 -4.88 -12.04 -2.05
N GLU A 347 -6.13 -12.44 -1.95
CA GLU A 347 -6.93 -12.75 -3.14
C GLU A 347 -7.22 -11.50 -3.98
N ASN A 348 -7.43 -10.34 -3.34
CA ASN A 348 -7.60 -9.07 -4.04
C ASN A 348 -6.34 -8.69 -4.80
N MET A 349 -5.16 -8.83 -4.20
CA MET A 349 -3.88 -8.51 -4.85
C MET A 349 -3.66 -9.38 -6.11
N ARG A 350 -3.95 -10.67 -6.00
CA ARG A 350 -3.90 -11.60 -7.14
C ARG A 350 -4.89 -11.23 -8.23
N PHE A 351 -6.14 -10.93 -7.87
CA PHE A 351 -7.17 -10.51 -8.81
C PHE A 351 -6.78 -9.22 -9.55
N TYR A 352 -6.15 -8.26 -8.88
CA TYR A 352 -5.65 -7.04 -9.50
C TYR A 352 -4.60 -7.35 -10.57
N VAL A 353 -3.60 -8.16 -10.27
CA VAL A 353 -2.55 -8.53 -11.24
C VAL A 353 -3.11 -9.27 -12.45
N GLU A 354 -4.06 -10.18 -12.24
CA GLU A 354 -4.73 -10.93 -13.31
C GLU A 354 -5.54 -10.02 -14.26
N ASN A 355 -5.84 -8.77 -13.85
CA ASN A 355 -6.50 -7.74 -14.65
C ASN A 355 -5.58 -6.57 -15.05
N HIS A 356 -4.30 -6.84 -15.31
CA HIS A 356 -3.31 -5.89 -15.82
C HIS A 356 -2.98 -4.72 -14.90
N VAL A 357 -3.20 -4.85 -13.61
CA VAL A 357 -2.76 -3.85 -12.64
C VAL A 357 -1.24 -3.85 -12.54
N ARG A 358 -0.64 -2.65 -12.65
CA ARG A 358 0.80 -2.40 -12.61
C ARG A 358 1.23 -1.46 -11.50
N GLY A 359 0.29 -0.92 -10.72
CA GLY A 359 0.62 -0.06 -9.59
C GLY A 359 -0.44 -0.13 -8.50
N MET A 360 0.01 -0.02 -7.27
CA MET A 360 -0.83 -0.14 -6.09
C MET A 360 -0.65 1.03 -5.13
N PHE A 361 -1.76 1.58 -4.65
CA PHE A 361 -1.84 2.51 -3.54
C PHE A 361 -2.88 2.00 -2.53
N PRO A 362 -2.53 1.05 -1.65
CA PRO A 362 -3.40 0.58 -0.57
C PRO A 362 -3.41 1.61 0.56
N GLN A 363 -4.34 2.58 0.48
CA GLN A 363 -4.46 3.65 1.45
C GLN A 363 -4.85 3.12 2.83
N GLY A 364 -4.07 3.53 3.83
CA GLY A 364 -4.28 3.21 5.24
C GLY A 364 -4.40 4.45 6.12
N ASN A 365 -4.22 4.30 7.42
CA ASN A 365 -4.10 5.41 8.35
C ASN A 365 -2.66 5.97 8.32
N SER A 366 -2.44 7.07 7.59
CA SER A 366 -1.16 7.78 7.54
C SER A 366 -1.03 8.88 8.60
N GLN A 367 -2.10 9.21 9.33
CA GLN A 367 -2.18 10.36 10.22
C GLN A 367 -1.58 10.08 11.60
N SER A 368 -1.84 8.89 12.15
CA SER A 368 -1.26 8.46 13.42
C SER A 368 -1.03 6.95 13.46
N ILE A 369 -0.33 6.49 14.50
CA ILE A 369 -0.25 5.07 14.83
C ILE A 369 -1.68 4.54 15.02
N SER A 370 -1.94 3.32 14.55
CA SER A 370 -3.25 2.68 14.62
C SER A 370 -3.35 1.73 15.82
N GLY A 371 -4.54 1.65 16.41
CA GLY A 371 -4.85 0.60 17.39
C GLY A 371 -5.29 -0.72 16.77
N GLU A 372 -5.67 -0.72 15.47
CA GLU A 372 -6.30 -1.86 14.80
C GLU A 372 -5.34 -2.58 13.83
N PHE A 373 -4.21 -3.08 14.31
CA PHE A 373 -3.25 -3.88 13.53
C PHE A 373 -2.65 -3.18 12.29
N GLY A 374 -2.52 -1.86 12.29
CA GLY A 374 -1.96 -1.12 11.16
C GLY A 374 -0.54 -1.56 10.79
N GLU A 375 0.27 -1.93 11.79
CA GLU A 375 1.65 -2.39 11.63
C GLU A 375 1.74 -3.71 10.85
N VAL A 376 1.00 -4.73 11.27
CA VAL A 376 0.99 -6.03 10.56
C VAL A 376 0.36 -5.91 9.19
N ARG A 377 -0.69 -5.06 9.06
CA ARG A 377 -1.33 -4.81 7.75
C ARG A 377 -0.37 -4.15 6.77
N ALA A 378 0.38 -3.14 7.21
CA ALA A 378 1.40 -2.49 6.38
C ALA A 378 2.48 -3.49 5.91
N TYR A 379 2.96 -4.36 6.80
CA TYR A 379 3.93 -5.39 6.48
C TYR A 379 3.39 -6.39 5.45
N LEU A 380 2.20 -6.92 5.66
CA LEU A 380 1.58 -7.88 4.73
C LEU A 380 1.27 -7.27 3.36
N LEU A 381 0.80 -6.02 3.32
CA LEU A 381 0.60 -5.30 2.07
C LEU A 381 1.91 -5.11 1.30
N ALA A 382 3.02 -4.80 1.98
CA ALA A 382 4.32 -4.70 1.33
C ALA A 382 4.78 -6.05 0.75
N LYS A 383 4.59 -7.16 1.49
CA LYS A 383 4.88 -8.51 0.99
C LYS A 383 4.03 -8.89 -0.23
N LEU A 384 2.73 -8.58 -0.21
CA LEU A 384 1.82 -8.83 -1.32
C LEU A 384 2.08 -7.94 -2.54
N MET A 385 2.50 -6.68 -2.36
CA MET A 385 2.92 -5.83 -3.47
C MET A 385 4.23 -6.31 -4.11
N TRP A 386 5.07 -6.98 -3.34
CA TRP A 386 6.29 -7.60 -3.86
C TRP A 386 6.00 -8.91 -4.60
N ASP A 387 5.23 -9.80 -3.98
CA ASP A 387 4.78 -11.07 -4.58
C ASP A 387 3.25 -11.22 -4.50
N PRO A 388 2.51 -10.74 -5.52
CA PRO A 388 1.05 -10.83 -5.55
C PRO A 388 0.52 -12.25 -5.78
N TYR A 389 1.39 -13.21 -6.15
CA TYR A 389 1.04 -14.62 -6.30
C TYR A 389 1.40 -15.47 -5.08
N MET A 390 1.84 -14.83 -4.00
CA MET A 390 2.14 -15.49 -2.72
C MET A 390 1.07 -16.51 -2.35
N SER A 391 1.47 -17.71 -1.94
CA SER A 391 0.56 -18.76 -1.47
C SER A 391 -0.15 -18.34 -0.19
N GLU A 392 -1.24 -19.03 0.14
CA GLU A 392 -1.95 -18.79 1.40
C GLU A 392 -1.08 -19.16 2.61
N GLU A 393 -0.35 -20.26 2.51
CA GLU A 393 0.57 -20.70 3.54
C GLU A 393 1.68 -19.66 3.81
N GLU A 394 2.31 -19.13 2.75
CA GLU A 394 3.33 -18.06 2.89
C GLU A 394 2.76 -16.79 3.48
N TYR A 395 1.55 -16.38 3.07
CA TYR A 395 0.87 -15.20 3.60
C TYR A 395 0.65 -15.30 5.11
N TYR A 396 0.11 -16.43 5.57
CA TYR A 396 -0.11 -16.64 7.00
C TYR A 396 1.20 -16.90 7.76
N THR A 397 2.21 -17.49 7.15
CA THR A 397 3.56 -17.59 7.74
C THR A 397 4.15 -16.20 7.99
N HIS A 398 4.05 -15.28 7.02
CA HIS A 398 4.48 -13.89 7.22
C HIS A 398 3.70 -13.18 8.33
N MET A 399 2.41 -13.42 8.41
CA MET A 399 1.58 -12.89 9.52
C MET A 399 2.07 -13.42 10.86
N ASP A 400 2.23 -14.72 11.00
CA ASP A 400 2.64 -15.37 12.25
C ASP A 400 4.05 -14.95 12.68
N GLU A 401 5.02 -14.91 11.75
CA GLU A 401 6.36 -14.39 12.01
C GLU A 401 6.35 -12.93 12.51
N PHE A 402 5.48 -12.09 11.91
CA PHE A 402 5.33 -10.71 12.37
C PHE A 402 4.72 -10.65 13.76
N LEU A 403 3.63 -11.38 14.00
CA LEU A 403 2.93 -11.37 15.29
C LEU A 403 3.84 -11.86 16.42
N GLU A 404 4.62 -12.95 16.17
CA GLU A 404 5.61 -13.44 17.12
C GLU A 404 6.65 -12.37 17.46
N ALA A 405 7.24 -11.74 16.45
CA ALA A 405 8.26 -10.71 16.64
C ALA A 405 7.74 -9.48 17.39
N TYR A 406 6.49 -9.10 17.15
CA TYR A 406 5.91 -7.85 17.65
C TYR A 406 5.23 -8.00 19.02
N TYR A 407 4.60 -9.16 19.29
CA TYR A 407 3.83 -9.41 20.53
C TYR A 407 4.48 -10.42 21.48
N GLY A 408 5.61 -11.07 21.10
CA GLY A 408 6.25 -12.11 21.89
C GLY A 408 5.34 -13.32 22.07
N ASP A 409 5.49 -14.07 23.17
CA ASP A 409 4.80 -15.35 23.41
C ASP A 409 3.26 -15.25 23.44
N GLY A 410 2.71 -14.04 23.58
CA GLY A 410 1.27 -13.76 23.50
C GLY A 410 0.68 -13.80 22.08
N TRP A 411 1.51 -13.87 21.04
CA TRP A 411 1.11 -13.72 19.64
C TRP A 411 0.01 -14.67 19.16
N LYS A 412 -0.04 -15.90 19.68
CA LYS A 412 -1.05 -16.90 19.26
C LYS A 412 -2.47 -16.48 19.63
N TYR A 413 -2.63 -15.75 20.73
CA TYR A 413 -3.92 -15.19 21.11
C TYR A 413 -4.31 -14.02 20.20
N ILE A 414 -3.34 -13.18 19.80
CA ILE A 414 -3.59 -12.13 18.80
C ILE A 414 -4.03 -12.76 17.47
N ARG A 415 -3.36 -13.84 17.04
CA ARG A 415 -3.76 -14.59 15.86
C ARG A 415 -5.17 -15.16 15.98
N LYS A 416 -5.51 -15.74 17.14
CA LYS A 416 -6.87 -16.24 17.41
C LYS A 416 -7.92 -15.11 17.29
N TYR A 417 -7.59 -13.89 17.76
CA TYR A 417 -8.49 -12.74 17.60
C TYR A 417 -8.71 -12.37 16.11
N ILE A 418 -7.62 -12.31 15.32
CA ILE A 418 -7.69 -12.03 13.89
C ILE A 418 -8.53 -13.08 13.16
N ASP A 419 -8.26 -14.36 13.40
CA ASP A 419 -8.98 -15.47 12.75
C ASP A 419 -10.47 -15.43 13.11
N LYS A 420 -10.80 -15.25 14.39
CA LYS A 420 -12.19 -15.22 14.86
C LYS A 420 -12.97 -14.03 14.31
N THR A 421 -12.37 -12.83 14.29
CA THR A 421 -13.03 -11.65 13.71
C THR A 421 -13.16 -11.76 12.19
N THR A 422 -12.23 -12.41 11.51
CA THR A 422 -12.33 -12.73 10.08
C THR A 422 -13.48 -13.71 9.80
N GLU A 423 -13.63 -14.74 10.64
CA GLU A 423 -14.73 -15.71 10.54
C GLU A 423 -16.09 -15.05 10.77
N LEU A 424 -16.24 -14.25 11.83
CA LEU A 424 -17.47 -13.51 12.12
C LEU A 424 -17.85 -12.52 11.01
N ALA A 425 -16.88 -11.88 10.38
CA ALA A 425 -17.11 -10.97 9.27
C ALA A 425 -17.47 -11.67 7.95
N ALA A 426 -17.36 -13.00 7.86
CA ALA A 426 -17.51 -13.75 6.60
C ALA A 426 -18.89 -13.62 5.94
N ASP A 427 -19.93 -13.37 6.71
CA ASP A 427 -21.29 -13.16 6.21
C ASP A 427 -21.72 -11.70 6.12
N GLY A 428 -20.97 -10.77 6.70
CA GLY A 428 -21.23 -9.33 6.70
C GLY A 428 -20.53 -8.60 5.56
N CYS A 429 -20.94 -7.37 5.26
CA CYS A 429 -20.27 -6.49 4.30
C CYS A 429 -20.07 -5.12 4.93
N MET A 430 -18.89 -4.55 4.78
CA MET A 430 -18.59 -3.21 5.28
C MET A 430 -17.67 -2.46 4.32
N ASN A 431 -17.98 -1.20 4.05
CA ASN A 431 -17.09 -0.28 3.37
C ASN A 431 -16.24 0.53 4.38
N ILE A 432 -15.50 1.49 3.89
CA ILE A 432 -14.53 2.29 4.67
C ILE A 432 -15.15 3.41 5.52
N TYR A 433 -16.46 3.58 5.53
CA TYR A 433 -17.16 4.64 6.29
C TYR A 433 -18.33 4.10 7.12
N GLU A 434 -18.56 2.81 7.11
CA GLU A 434 -19.66 2.19 7.85
C GLU A 434 -19.30 1.96 9.33
N ASN A 435 -20.34 1.85 10.15
CA ASN A 435 -20.18 1.54 11.57
C ASN A 435 -19.51 0.15 11.74
N PRO A 436 -18.60 -0.06 12.69
CA PRO A 436 -17.93 -1.35 12.93
C PRO A 436 -18.88 -2.53 13.11
N PHE A 437 -20.11 -2.28 13.58
CA PHE A 437 -21.13 -3.32 13.73
C PHE A 437 -21.87 -3.68 12.43
N THR A 438 -21.42 -3.18 11.27
CA THR A 438 -22.05 -3.48 9.99
C THR A 438 -21.64 -4.87 9.45
N ALA A 439 -20.38 -5.26 9.62
CA ALA A 439 -19.90 -6.56 9.17
C ALA A 439 -20.07 -7.66 10.24
N ILE A 440 -19.75 -7.33 11.48
CA ILE A 440 -19.94 -8.17 12.66
C ILE A 440 -20.97 -7.46 13.54
N THR A 441 -22.11 -8.07 13.81
CA THR A 441 -23.22 -7.43 14.51
C THR A 441 -22.92 -7.17 16.00
N ARG A 442 -23.72 -6.32 16.64
CA ARG A 442 -23.62 -6.07 18.09
C ARG A 442 -23.86 -7.35 18.89
N GLU A 443 -24.80 -8.16 18.44
CA GLU A 443 -25.16 -9.44 19.04
C GLU A 443 -23.99 -10.42 18.97
N GLU A 444 -23.34 -10.56 17.81
CA GLU A 444 -22.16 -11.43 17.64
C GLU A 444 -20.97 -10.97 18.49
N TYR A 445 -20.71 -9.67 18.60
CA TYR A 445 -19.69 -9.16 19.50
C TYR A 445 -20.05 -9.42 20.97
N ALA A 446 -21.32 -9.22 21.38
CA ALA A 446 -21.77 -9.45 22.74
C ALA A 446 -21.72 -10.94 23.13
N GLU A 447 -22.08 -11.85 22.24
CA GLU A 447 -21.98 -13.30 22.44
C GLU A 447 -20.53 -13.77 22.62
N ASN A 448 -19.56 -13.06 22.03
CA ASN A 448 -18.14 -13.38 22.09
C ASN A 448 -17.35 -12.50 23.08
N GLU A 449 -18.02 -11.66 23.87
CA GLU A 449 -17.37 -10.68 24.76
C GLU A 449 -16.40 -11.34 25.75
N VAL A 450 -16.81 -12.41 26.41
CA VAL A 450 -15.99 -13.14 27.39
C VAL A 450 -14.75 -13.76 26.71
N ASP A 451 -14.92 -14.33 25.52
CA ASP A 451 -13.81 -14.96 24.79
C ASP A 451 -12.81 -13.90 24.30
N PHE A 452 -13.28 -12.75 23.83
CA PHE A 452 -12.39 -11.65 23.45
C PHE A 452 -11.65 -11.04 24.64
N ASP A 453 -12.31 -10.88 25.79
CA ASP A 453 -11.64 -10.43 27.02
C ASP A 453 -10.54 -11.41 27.42
N GLU A 454 -10.82 -12.72 27.41
CA GLU A 454 -9.82 -13.76 27.72
C GLU A 454 -8.66 -13.76 26.72
N ILE A 455 -8.93 -13.62 25.44
CA ILE A 455 -7.91 -13.55 24.38
C ILE A 455 -6.92 -12.41 24.66
N TRP A 456 -7.40 -11.19 24.89
CA TRP A 456 -6.55 -10.04 25.12
C TRP A 456 -5.82 -10.11 26.47
N GLN A 457 -6.47 -10.62 27.50
CA GLN A 457 -5.83 -10.86 28.80
C GLN A 457 -4.68 -11.87 28.67
N LYS A 458 -4.90 -13.00 28.01
CA LYS A 458 -3.88 -14.03 27.81
C LYS A 458 -2.73 -13.54 26.93
N ALA A 459 -3.03 -12.77 25.88
CA ALA A 459 -2.00 -12.15 25.05
C ALA A 459 -1.08 -11.25 25.88
N GLU A 460 -1.63 -10.42 26.78
CA GLU A 460 -0.85 -9.53 27.64
C GLU A 460 -0.08 -10.30 28.74
N GLU A 461 -0.70 -11.30 29.36
CA GLU A 461 -0.06 -12.13 30.40
C GLU A 461 1.19 -12.85 29.88
N LEU A 462 1.15 -13.35 28.63
CA LEU A 462 2.23 -14.13 28.03
C LEU A 462 3.28 -13.27 27.29
N ALA A 463 2.94 -12.04 26.93
CA ALA A 463 3.88 -11.16 26.24
C ALA A 463 5.07 -10.82 27.14
N ASP A 464 6.26 -10.76 26.54
CA ASP A 464 7.45 -10.23 27.19
C ASP A 464 7.22 -8.79 27.67
N GLU A 465 7.87 -8.36 28.73
CA GLU A 465 7.62 -7.07 29.36
C GLU A 465 7.81 -5.87 28.39
N ASP A 466 8.79 -5.96 27.49
CA ASP A 466 9.05 -4.96 26.45
C ASP A 466 8.01 -4.96 25.31
N ARG A 467 7.17 -6.00 25.21
CA ARG A 467 6.13 -6.16 24.19
C ARG A 467 4.70 -5.98 24.70
N LYS A 468 4.50 -5.96 26.00
CA LYS A 468 3.17 -5.74 26.61
C LYS A 468 2.49 -4.48 26.13
N GLU A 469 3.26 -3.41 25.91
CA GLU A 469 2.69 -2.15 25.42
C GLU A 469 2.15 -2.28 23.97
N ASN A 470 2.75 -3.14 23.13
CA ASN A 470 2.20 -3.45 21.81
C ASN A 470 0.86 -4.18 21.90
N VAL A 471 0.75 -5.13 22.84
CA VAL A 471 -0.52 -5.84 23.12
C VAL A 471 -1.58 -4.86 23.61
N ARG A 472 -1.27 -4.03 24.62
CA ARG A 472 -2.18 -3.02 25.18
C ARG A 472 -2.68 -2.03 24.15
N ARG A 473 -1.79 -1.57 23.26
CA ARG A 473 -2.18 -0.67 22.16
C ARG A 473 -3.14 -1.34 21.18
N SER A 474 -2.85 -2.57 20.77
CA SER A 474 -3.72 -3.30 19.85
C SER A 474 -5.04 -3.74 20.51
N ALA A 475 -5.08 -3.96 21.83
CA ALA A 475 -6.30 -4.26 22.55
C ALA A 475 -7.30 -3.09 22.58
N LEU A 476 -6.85 -1.86 22.28
CA LEU A 476 -7.75 -0.70 22.19
C LEU A 476 -8.86 -0.90 21.14
N GLN A 477 -8.62 -1.69 20.11
CA GLN A 477 -9.65 -2.02 19.12
C GLN A 477 -10.85 -2.75 19.75
N TRP A 478 -10.60 -3.69 20.63
CA TRP A 478 -11.64 -4.38 21.38
C TRP A 478 -12.23 -3.51 22.49
N GLN A 479 -11.42 -2.76 23.21
CA GLN A 479 -11.90 -1.81 24.24
C GLN A 479 -12.84 -0.76 23.65
N TYR A 480 -12.56 -0.27 22.44
CA TYR A 480 -13.42 0.66 21.72
C TYR A 480 -14.78 0.02 21.41
N LEU A 481 -14.78 -1.18 20.81
CA LEU A 481 -16.01 -1.92 20.51
C LEU A 481 -16.82 -2.25 21.76
N LYS A 482 -16.16 -2.68 22.83
CA LYS A 482 -16.78 -2.95 24.12
C LYS A 482 -17.43 -1.70 24.71
N LEU A 483 -16.79 -0.55 24.60
CA LEU A 483 -17.39 0.72 25.02
C LEU A 483 -18.58 1.12 24.14
N MET A 484 -18.59 0.77 22.85
CA MET A 484 -19.77 0.96 21.99
C MET A 484 -20.91 0.01 22.36
N LEU A 485 -20.62 -1.21 22.87
CA LEU A 485 -21.63 -2.14 23.39
C LEU A 485 -22.22 -1.63 24.72
N HIS A 486 -21.38 -1.14 25.63
CA HIS A 486 -21.70 -0.72 26.98
C HIS A 486 -21.23 0.72 27.25
N PRO A 487 -21.87 1.74 26.65
CA PRO A 487 -21.42 3.14 26.79
C PRO A 487 -21.42 3.62 28.24
N SER A 488 -20.32 4.27 28.65
CA SER A 488 -20.23 4.93 29.95
C SER A 488 -19.25 6.09 29.92
N LEU A 489 -19.52 7.15 30.68
CA LEU A 489 -18.65 8.32 30.76
C LEU A 489 -17.26 7.96 31.32
N GLU A 490 -17.18 7.06 32.30
CA GLU A 490 -15.92 6.61 32.85
C GLU A 490 -15.11 5.82 31.83
N GLY A 491 -15.75 4.89 31.11
CA GLY A 491 -15.12 4.14 30.01
C GLY A 491 -14.64 5.05 28.89
N SER A 492 -15.41 6.06 28.51
CA SER A 492 -15.04 7.05 27.49
C SER A 492 -13.80 7.84 27.90
N LYS A 493 -13.77 8.36 29.14
CA LYS A 493 -12.59 9.07 29.69
C LYS A 493 -11.35 8.17 29.72
N LYS A 494 -11.53 6.92 30.13
CA LYS A 494 -10.43 5.93 30.15
C LYS A 494 -9.91 5.68 28.73
N LEU A 495 -10.78 5.41 27.78
CA LEU A 495 -10.38 5.14 26.39
C LEU A 495 -9.66 6.35 25.77
N VAL A 496 -10.18 7.56 25.96
CA VAL A 496 -9.52 8.81 25.50
C VAL A 496 -8.12 8.96 26.13
N HIS A 497 -7.98 8.68 27.41
CA HIS A 497 -6.67 8.68 28.08
C HIS A 497 -5.74 7.63 27.45
N ASP A 498 -6.23 6.40 27.26
CA ASP A 498 -5.45 5.27 26.77
C ASP A 498 -4.97 5.45 25.33
N VAL A 499 -5.80 6.00 24.43
CA VAL A 499 -5.39 6.29 23.04
C VAL A 499 -4.37 7.42 23.00
N LYS A 500 -4.57 8.49 23.78
CA LYS A 500 -3.61 9.62 23.86
C LYS A 500 -2.26 9.18 24.40
N SER A 501 -2.24 8.43 25.51
CA SER A 501 -1.00 7.95 26.14
C SER A 501 -0.18 7.04 25.22
N ARG A 502 -0.82 6.41 24.24
CA ARG A 502 -0.20 5.54 23.22
C ARG A 502 0.01 6.22 21.87
N ASN A 503 -0.09 7.55 21.84
CA ASN A 503 0.14 8.36 20.65
C ASN A 503 -0.82 8.04 19.47
N ILE A 504 -2.03 7.54 19.77
CA ILE A 504 -3.11 7.42 18.80
C ILE A 504 -3.91 8.72 18.87
N LEU A 505 -3.60 9.68 17.99
CA LEU A 505 -4.14 11.03 18.07
C LEU A 505 -5.35 11.24 17.16
N TRP A 506 -5.50 10.43 16.11
CA TRP A 506 -6.61 10.49 15.17
C TRP A 506 -7.52 9.28 15.36
N LEU A 507 -8.80 9.54 15.66
CA LEU A 507 -9.83 8.50 15.79
C LEU A 507 -10.55 8.22 14.47
N GLU A 508 -10.53 9.18 13.57
CA GLU A 508 -11.00 9.07 12.18
C GLU A 508 -10.22 10.03 11.26
N ARG A 509 -10.49 9.97 9.93
CA ARG A 509 -9.77 10.77 8.93
C ARG A 509 -9.88 12.29 9.12
N LYS A 510 -10.94 12.78 9.74
CA LYS A 510 -11.23 14.22 9.87
C LYS A 510 -11.13 14.75 11.30
N TYR A 511 -11.13 13.86 12.29
CA TYR A 511 -11.21 14.26 13.69
C TYR A 511 -10.12 13.63 14.54
N GLU A 512 -9.43 14.48 15.26
CA GLU A 512 -8.50 14.08 16.32
C GLU A 512 -9.26 13.67 17.59
N VAL A 513 -8.56 13.04 18.51
CA VAL A 513 -9.12 12.67 19.83
C VAL A 513 -9.64 13.92 20.57
N GLU A 514 -9.00 15.08 20.36
CA GLU A 514 -9.37 16.36 20.98
C GLU A 514 -10.71 16.91 20.47
N ASP A 515 -11.17 16.47 19.30
CA ASP A 515 -12.44 16.92 18.70
C ASP A 515 -13.66 16.18 19.28
N ALA A 516 -13.47 15.19 20.17
CA ALA A 516 -14.58 14.48 20.81
C ALA A 516 -15.44 15.44 21.65
N THR A 517 -16.67 15.68 21.20
CA THR A 517 -17.53 16.73 21.74
C THR A 517 -18.28 16.35 23.01
N ASP A 518 -18.74 15.11 23.10
CA ASP A 518 -19.51 14.62 24.26
C ASP A 518 -19.15 13.17 24.61
N LEU A 519 -18.33 13.02 25.62
CA LEU A 519 -17.89 11.73 26.14
C LEU A 519 -18.97 10.96 26.93
N SER A 520 -20.14 11.54 27.19
CA SER A 520 -21.28 10.84 27.78
C SER A 520 -22.00 9.93 26.77
N LEU A 521 -21.76 10.16 25.47
CA LEU A 521 -22.30 9.36 24.38
C LEU A 521 -21.43 8.15 24.06
N SER A 522 -22.00 7.21 23.31
CA SER A 522 -21.24 6.11 22.71
C SER A 522 -20.17 6.65 21.72
N PRO A 523 -19.01 5.99 21.57
CA PRO A 523 -17.92 6.45 20.72
C PRO A 523 -18.30 6.76 19.25
N ASP A 524 -19.31 6.10 18.73
CA ASP A 524 -19.84 6.37 17.39
C ASP A 524 -20.62 7.71 17.28
N HIS A 525 -20.81 8.41 18.40
CA HIS A 525 -21.45 9.71 18.49
C HIS A 525 -20.56 10.81 19.09
N TRP A 526 -19.25 10.55 19.27
CA TRP A 526 -18.34 11.55 19.85
C TRP A 526 -18.09 12.75 18.93
N PHE A 527 -18.26 12.59 17.63
CA PHE A 527 -18.01 13.64 16.66
C PHE A 527 -19.32 14.16 16.04
N ASP A 528 -19.32 15.42 15.67
CA ASP A 528 -20.43 16.02 14.94
C ASP A 528 -20.30 15.74 13.43
N TYR A 529 -20.93 14.66 12.97
CA TYR A 529 -20.90 14.23 11.56
C TYR A 529 -21.84 15.02 10.65
N ARG A 530 -22.13 16.28 10.95
CA ARG A 530 -22.90 17.14 10.05
C ARG A 530 -22.11 17.41 8.77
N TYR A 531 -22.57 16.81 7.68
CA TYR A 531 -22.08 17.03 6.33
C TYR A 531 -23.16 17.67 5.47
#